data_795b62f3035a9f8ed1439ab076113637
#
_entry.id   795b62f3035a9f8ed1439ab076113637
#
_cell.length_a   1.000
_cell.length_b   1.000
_cell.length_c   1.000
_cell.angle_alpha   90.00
_cell.angle_beta   90.00
_cell.angle_gamma   90.00
#
_symmetry.space_group_name_H-M   'P 1'
#
loop_
_entity.id
_entity.type
_entity.pdbx_description
1 polymer ?
#
loop_
_entity_poly.entity_id
_entity_poly.type
_entity_poly.pdbx_seq_one_letter_code
_entity_poly.pdbx_strand_id
1 'polypeptide(L)'
;DHLFDMAKPSEFASTGPLEVVLGIERISAQDGEALYRVPLGPKPTPVNTLAITTAVDLALVRAVSTVIDSTVEEMNGTIEFSVSYLKTPSGHADVLAKVLGRGENTAVISVTLTDQDDTRFGFAKGSYSISKKNNQGL
;
A
#
# COMPACT_ATOMS: atom_id res chain seq x y z
N ASP A 1 6.79 23.45 9.62
CA ASP A 1 6.17 22.28 10.08
C ASP A 1 6.68 21.04 9.38
N HIS A 2 7.31 20.16 10.13
CA HIS A 2 8.01 19.02 9.59
C HIS A 2 7.11 17.99 8.90
N LEU A 3 5.87 17.86 9.35
CA LEU A 3 4.96 16.92 8.73
C LEU A 3 4.70 17.25 7.27
N PHE A 4 4.53 18.53 6.98
CA PHE A 4 4.28 18.97 5.62
C PHE A 4 5.55 19.03 4.79
N ASP A 5 6.68 19.32 5.42
CA ASP A 5 7.97 19.34 4.74
C ASP A 5 8.32 17.96 4.21
N MET A 6 7.83 16.92 4.86
CA MET A 6 8.10 15.54 4.46
C MET A 6 7.22 15.06 3.32
N ALA A 7 6.33 15.90 2.81
CA ALA A 7 5.46 15.54 1.70
C ALA A 7 6.18 15.46 0.36
N LYS A 8 7.49 15.64 0.32
CA LYS A 8 8.26 15.50 -0.91
C LYS A 8 8.21 14.05 -1.40
N PRO A 9 7.91 13.83 -2.68
CA PRO A 9 7.79 12.46 -3.21
C PRO A 9 9.01 11.59 -2.94
N SER A 10 10.21 12.16 -2.98
CA SER A 10 11.43 11.40 -2.75
C SER A 10 11.54 10.89 -1.31
N GLU A 11 10.97 11.61 -0.34
CA GLU A 11 10.98 11.19 1.06
C GLU A 11 9.95 10.12 1.32
N PHE A 12 8.76 10.22 0.70
CA PHE A 12 7.76 9.17 0.80
C PHE A 12 8.18 7.90 0.08
N ALA A 13 9.05 8.00 -0.92
CA ALA A 13 9.55 6.82 -1.62
C ALA A 13 10.44 5.95 -0.72
N SER A 14 11.02 6.53 0.33
CA SER A 14 11.77 5.76 1.34
C SER A 14 10.82 5.33 2.46
N THR A 15 11.22 5.34 3.70
CA THR A 15 10.35 4.98 4.81
C THR A 15 9.71 6.22 5.40
N GLY A 16 8.38 6.31 5.36
CA GLY A 16 7.65 7.44 5.92
C GLY A 16 7.50 7.35 7.42
N PRO A 17 7.15 8.48 8.07
CA PRO A 17 7.00 8.50 9.53
C PRO A 17 5.87 7.59 10.02
N LEU A 18 4.79 7.47 9.26
CA LEU A 18 3.69 6.59 9.66
C LEU A 18 4.12 5.13 9.64
N GLU A 19 4.91 4.72 8.66
CA GLU A 19 5.45 3.38 8.59
C GLU A 19 6.30 3.08 9.82
N VAL A 20 7.17 4.02 10.19
CA VAL A 20 8.04 3.85 11.37
C VAL A 20 7.21 3.72 12.64
N VAL A 21 6.24 4.61 12.83
CA VAL A 21 5.41 4.62 14.05
C VAL A 21 4.62 3.32 14.19
N LEU A 22 4.11 2.80 13.11
CA LEU A 22 3.30 1.58 13.12
C LEU A 22 4.10 0.30 12.96
N GLY A 23 5.42 0.42 12.79
CA GLY A 23 6.27 -0.76 12.63
C GLY A 23 6.09 -1.47 11.29
N ILE A 24 5.70 -0.73 10.26
CA ILE A 24 5.48 -1.29 8.93
C ILE A 24 6.79 -1.27 8.16
N GLU A 25 7.16 -2.42 7.60
CA GLU A 25 8.38 -2.58 6.82
C GLU A 25 8.03 -2.69 5.34
N ARG A 26 8.67 -1.87 4.52
CA ARG A 26 8.54 -1.98 3.08
C ARG A 26 9.60 -2.95 2.57
N ILE A 27 9.16 -4.03 1.92
CA ILE A 27 10.05 -5.09 1.48
C ILE A 27 10.44 -4.90 0.02
N SER A 28 9.45 -4.72 -0.88
CA SER A 28 9.73 -4.58 -2.31
C SER A 28 8.58 -3.89 -3.02
N ALA A 29 8.89 -3.34 -4.18
CA ALA A 29 7.87 -2.77 -5.08
C ALA A 29 8.43 -2.75 -6.50
N GLN A 30 7.80 -3.50 -7.40
CA GLN A 30 8.17 -3.55 -8.80
C GLN A 30 7.09 -4.24 -9.63
N ASP A 31 7.00 -3.87 -10.90
CA ASP A 31 6.18 -4.59 -11.89
C ASP A 31 4.73 -4.81 -11.47
N GLY A 32 4.11 -3.80 -10.89
CA GLY A 32 2.72 -3.86 -10.47
C GLY A 32 2.51 -4.56 -9.14
N GLU A 33 3.57 -4.85 -8.39
CA GLU A 33 3.46 -5.51 -7.09
C GLU A 33 4.20 -4.73 -6.02
N ALA A 34 3.69 -4.82 -4.79
CA ALA A 34 4.36 -4.24 -3.63
C ALA A 34 4.13 -5.14 -2.43
N LEU A 35 5.18 -5.39 -1.67
CA LEU A 35 5.13 -6.22 -0.47
C LEU A 35 5.53 -5.40 0.74
N TYR A 36 4.66 -5.39 1.74
CA TYR A 36 4.92 -4.80 3.05
C TYR A 36 4.79 -5.87 4.12
N ARG A 37 5.48 -5.67 5.22
CA ARG A 37 5.44 -6.60 6.36
C ARG A 37 5.18 -5.84 7.63
N VAL A 38 4.30 -6.40 8.46
CA VAL A 38 3.99 -5.86 9.79
C VAL A 38 4.36 -6.91 10.80
N PRO A 39 5.45 -6.71 11.58
CA PRO A 39 5.78 -7.63 12.68
C PRO A 39 4.68 -7.58 13.73
N LEU A 40 4.33 -8.76 14.25
CA LEU A 40 3.31 -8.90 15.28
C LEU A 40 3.96 -9.44 16.55
N GLY A 41 3.37 -9.09 17.69
CA GLY A 41 3.79 -9.70 18.94
C GLY A 41 3.22 -11.10 19.09
N PRO A 42 3.44 -11.74 20.23
CA PRO A 42 2.87 -13.07 20.51
C PRO A 42 1.36 -13.11 20.37
N LYS A 43 0.69 -12.00 20.68
CA LYS A 43 -0.74 -11.83 20.47
C LYS A 43 -0.95 -10.53 19.70
N PRO A 44 -1.57 -10.60 18.52
CA PRO A 44 -1.90 -9.39 17.79
C PRO A 44 -2.79 -8.45 18.65
N THR A 45 -2.54 -7.16 18.54
CA THR A 45 -3.23 -6.12 19.28
C THR A 45 -4.08 -5.29 18.33
N PRO A 46 -4.97 -4.42 18.84
CA PRO A 46 -5.69 -3.49 17.98
C PRO A 46 -4.75 -2.60 17.16
N VAL A 47 -3.59 -2.24 17.70
CA VAL A 47 -2.59 -1.46 16.97
C VAL A 47 -2.06 -2.25 15.78
N ASN A 48 -1.88 -3.57 15.94
CA ASN A 48 -1.47 -4.42 14.83
C ASN A 48 -2.51 -4.45 13.71
N THR A 49 -3.79 -4.52 14.07
CA THR A 49 -4.87 -4.45 13.08
C THR A 49 -4.84 -3.12 12.33
N LEU A 50 -4.65 -2.02 13.05
CA LEU A 50 -4.51 -0.70 12.43
C LEU A 50 -3.31 -0.68 11.49
N ALA A 51 -2.17 -1.22 11.93
CA ALA A 51 -0.96 -1.25 11.12
C ALA A 51 -1.16 -2.09 9.85
N ILE A 52 -1.83 -3.23 9.94
CA ILE A 52 -2.11 -4.08 8.78
C ILE A 52 -3.01 -3.34 7.79
N THR A 53 -4.07 -2.70 8.28
CA THR A 53 -4.99 -1.95 7.42
C THR A 53 -4.27 -0.79 6.73
N THR A 54 -3.41 -0.10 7.46
CA THR A 54 -2.60 0.98 6.89
C THR A 54 -1.64 0.42 5.83
N ALA A 55 -1.01 -0.72 6.10
CA ALA A 55 -0.10 -1.36 5.16
C ALA A 55 -0.82 -1.77 3.88
N VAL A 56 -2.10 -2.16 3.96
CA VAL A 56 -2.90 -2.47 2.77
C VAL A 56 -2.95 -1.24 1.85
N ASP A 57 -3.27 -0.07 2.39
CA ASP A 57 -3.34 1.14 1.57
C ASP A 57 -1.97 1.52 1.03
N LEU A 58 -0.94 1.45 1.86
CA LEU A 58 0.43 1.76 1.42
C LEU A 58 0.89 0.83 0.29
N ALA A 59 0.62 -0.47 0.43
CA ALA A 59 0.99 -1.45 -0.57
C ALA A 59 0.23 -1.23 -1.88
N LEU A 60 -1.05 -0.91 -1.78
CA LEU A 60 -1.89 -0.61 -2.92
C LEU A 60 -1.33 0.58 -3.70
N VAL A 61 -1.05 1.67 -3.01
CA VAL A 61 -0.49 2.89 -3.61
C VAL A 61 0.85 2.58 -4.27
N ARG A 62 1.69 1.82 -3.58
CA ARG A 62 3.02 1.50 -4.07
C ARG A 62 2.99 0.63 -5.31
N ALA A 63 2.09 -0.36 -5.34
CA ALA A 63 1.92 -1.22 -6.51
C ALA A 63 1.52 -0.38 -7.73
N VAL A 64 0.58 0.55 -7.54
CA VAL A 64 0.16 1.45 -8.62
C VAL A 64 1.32 2.30 -9.10
N SER A 65 2.16 2.79 -8.18
CA SER A 65 3.28 3.66 -8.55
C SER A 65 4.25 2.99 -9.53
N THR A 66 4.33 1.66 -9.51
CA THR A 66 5.24 0.93 -10.39
C THR A 66 4.72 0.79 -11.82
N VAL A 67 3.45 1.11 -12.08
CA VAL A 67 2.84 1.02 -13.41
C VAL A 67 2.43 2.38 -13.96
N ILE A 68 2.89 3.46 -13.34
CA ILE A 68 2.60 4.83 -13.73
C ILE A 68 3.78 5.38 -14.53
N ASP A 69 3.48 6.09 -15.60
CA ASP A 69 4.48 6.88 -16.29
C ASP A 69 4.45 8.29 -15.69
N SER A 70 5.32 8.55 -14.75
CA SER A 70 5.32 9.81 -14.00
C SER A 70 5.64 11.04 -14.84
N THR A 71 6.10 10.86 -16.07
CA THR A 71 6.35 11.99 -16.96
C THR A 71 5.04 12.56 -17.51
N VAL A 72 3.99 11.74 -17.61
CA VAL A 72 2.71 12.15 -18.22
C VAL A 72 1.50 11.86 -17.35
N GLU A 73 1.67 11.17 -16.23
CA GLU A 73 0.57 10.80 -15.36
C GLU A 73 0.78 11.23 -13.92
N GLU A 74 -0.31 11.44 -13.22
CA GLU A 74 -0.34 11.79 -11.81
C GLU A 74 -1.14 10.76 -11.03
N MET A 75 -0.67 10.45 -9.85
CA MET A 75 -1.40 9.62 -8.89
C MET A 75 -2.25 10.54 -8.02
N ASN A 76 -3.57 10.35 -8.06
CA ASN A 76 -4.48 11.24 -7.33
C ASN A 76 -4.82 10.76 -5.94
N GLY A 77 -5.07 9.46 -5.78
CA GLY A 77 -5.40 8.90 -4.49
C GLY A 77 -6.22 7.62 -4.58
N THR A 78 -6.31 6.93 -3.47
CA THR A 78 -7.13 5.74 -3.33
C THR A 78 -8.60 6.14 -3.40
N ILE A 79 -9.36 5.51 -4.30
CA ILE A 79 -10.79 5.76 -4.42
C ILE A 79 -11.52 5.03 -3.30
N GLU A 80 -11.20 3.77 -3.10
CA GLU A 80 -11.75 2.96 -2.04
C GLU A 80 -10.91 1.69 -1.88
N PHE A 81 -10.98 1.09 -0.71
CA PHE A 81 -10.51 -0.28 -0.55
C PHE A 81 -11.30 -0.95 0.57
N SER A 82 -11.38 -2.26 0.50
CA SER A 82 -12.03 -3.05 1.53
C SER A 82 -11.09 -4.19 1.95
N VAL A 83 -11.12 -4.52 3.23
CA VAL A 83 -10.29 -5.57 3.81
C VAL A 83 -11.18 -6.58 4.47
N SER A 84 -10.94 -7.86 4.18
CA SER A 84 -11.66 -8.97 4.80
C SER A 84 -10.67 -9.81 5.59
N TYR A 85 -10.94 -10.01 6.85
CA TYR A 85 -10.12 -10.84 7.73
C TYR A 85 -10.80 -12.19 7.94
N LEU A 86 -10.06 -13.26 7.68
CA LEU A 86 -10.58 -14.63 7.80
C LEU A 86 -10.20 -15.28 9.12
N LYS A 87 -9.06 -14.91 9.67
CA LYS A 87 -8.56 -15.45 10.92
C LYS A 87 -7.48 -14.53 11.48
N THR A 88 -7.00 -14.83 12.67
CA THR A 88 -5.96 -14.04 13.33
C THR A 88 -4.59 -14.48 12.80
N PRO A 89 -3.75 -13.53 12.35
CA PRO A 89 -2.41 -13.87 11.90
C PRO A 89 -1.47 -14.16 13.06
N SER A 90 -0.39 -14.91 12.77
CA SER A 90 0.65 -15.17 13.76
C SER A 90 2.02 -14.71 13.26
N GLY A 91 2.82 -14.16 14.15
CA GLY A 91 4.22 -13.81 13.93
C GLY A 91 4.42 -12.52 13.17
N HIS A 92 4.02 -12.47 11.92
CA HIS A 92 4.02 -11.27 11.12
C HIS A 92 2.92 -11.35 10.07
N ALA A 93 2.55 -10.19 9.54
CA ALA A 93 1.59 -10.09 8.44
C ALA A 93 2.34 -9.63 7.20
N ASP A 94 2.24 -10.40 6.13
CA ASP A 94 2.73 -10.01 4.82
C ASP A 94 1.57 -9.50 3.99
N VAL A 95 1.74 -8.30 3.45
CA VAL A 95 0.71 -7.58 2.69
C VAL A 95 1.22 -7.43 1.28
N LEU A 96 0.73 -8.27 0.38
CA LEU A 96 1.17 -8.28 -1.02
C LEU A 96 0.09 -7.69 -1.91
N ALA A 97 0.35 -6.51 -2.46
CA ALA A 97 -0.54 -5.86 -3.39
C ALA A 97 -0.12 -6.16 -4.83
N LYS A 98 -1.10 -6.37 -5.69
CA LYS A 98 -0.86 -6.67 -7.09
C LYS A 98 -1.88 -5.92 -7.94
N VAL A 99 -1.41 -5.12 -8.89
CA VAL A 99 -2.29 -4.46 -9.86
C VAL A 99 -2.89 -5.52 -10.76
N LEU A 100 -4.21 -5.65 -10.73
CA LEU A 100 -4.93 -6.59 -11.58
C LEU A 100 -5.11 -6.04 -12.99
N GLY A 101 -5.25 -4.72 -13.10
CA GLY A 101 -5.41 -4.05 -14.38
C GLY A 101 -5.56 -2.57 -14.17
N ARG A 102 -5.38 -1.82 -15.24
CA ARG A 102 -5.59 -0.38 -15.19
C ARG A 102 -6.18 0.13 -16.49
N GLY A 103 -7.01 1.17 -16.39
CA GLY A 103 -7.45 1.95 -17.51
C GLY A 103 -6.72 3.29 -17.55
N GLU A 104 -7.28 4.26 -18.23
CA GLU A 104 -6.69 5.60 -18.30
C GLU A 104 -6.75 6.33 -16.96
N ASN A 105 -7.82 6.14 -16.21
CA ASN A 105 -8.09 6.91 -15.01
C ASN A 105 -8.16 6.10 -13.73
N THR A 106 -8.09 4.78 -13.79
CA THR A 106 -8.29 3.93 -12.63
C THR A 106 -7.42 2.68 -12.72
N ALA A 107 -6.86 2.29 -11.61
CA ALA A 107 -6.23 0.99 -11.43
C ALA A 107 -7.02 0.18 -10.41
N VAL A 108 -7.08 -1.13 -10.60
CA VAL A 108 -7.71 -2.06 -9.65
C VAL A 108 -6.62 -2.97 -9.12
N ILE A 109 -6.60 -3.13 -7.79
CA ILE A 109 -5.53 -3.82 -7.09
C ILE A 109 -6.12 -4.87 -6.17
N SER A 110 -5.53 -6.07 -6.15
CA SER A 110 -5.83 -7.08 -5.13
C SER A 110 -4.70 -7.11 -4.12
N VAL A 111 -5.05 -7.46 -2.88
CA VAL A 111 -4.07 -7.58 -1.80
C VAL A 111 -4.28 -8.91 -1.10
N THR A 112 -3.22 -9.67 -0.96
CA THR A 112 -3.24 -10.95 -0.24
C THR A 112 -2.56 -10.75 1.11
N LEU A 113 -3.19 -11.26 2.17
CA LEU A 113 -2.64 -11.17 3.52
C LEU A 113 -2.26 -12.56 3.99
N THR A 114 -0.98 -12.77 4.27
CA THR A 114 -0.46 -14.05 4.76
C THR A 114 0.35 -13.82 6.03
N ASP A 115 0.43 -14.84 6.89
CA ASP A 115 1.22 -14.73 8.12
C ASP A 115 2.54 -15.51 8.00
N GLN A 116 3.28 -15.62 9.11
CA GLN A 116 4.59 -16.27 9.09
C GLN A 116 4.54 -17.75 8.72
N ASP A 117 3.39 -18.40 8.89
CA ASP A 117 3.20 -19.80 8.54
C ASP A 117 2.69 -19.95 7.11
N ASP A 118 2.75 -18.87 6.34
CA ASP A 118 2.27 -18.81 4.98
C ASP A 118 0.77 -19.11 4.87
N THR A 119 0.05 -18.87 5.96
CA THR A 119 -1.39 -19.02 6.02
C THR A 119 -2.06 -17.75 5.57
N ARG A 120 -2.98 -17.85 4.63
CA ARG A 120 -3.77 -16.69 4.23
C ARG A 120 -4.76 -16.35 5.33
N PHE A 121 -4.64 -15.16 5.92
CA PHE A 121 -5.55 -14.74 6.98
C PHE A 121 -6.52 -13.67 6.53
N GLY A 122 -6.41 -13.19 5.30
CA GLY A 122 -7.32 -12.20 4.78
C GLY A 122 -6.98 -11.80 3.36
N PHE A 123 -7.78 -10.88 2.86
CA PHE A 123 -7.53 -10.30 1.54
C PHE A 123 -8.16 -8.91 1.47
N ALA A 124 -7.70 -8.14 0.51
CA ALA A 124 -8.25 -6.80 0.28
C ALA A 124 -8.33 -6.55 -1.22
N LYS A 125 -9.10 -5.55 -1.57
CA LYS A 125 -9.25 -5.10 -2.94
C LYS A 125 -9.50 -3.61 -2.91
N GLY A 126 -8.94 -2.89 -3.87
CA GLY A 126 -9.10 -1.46 -3.93
C GLY A 126 -8.96 -0.92 -5.32
N SER A 127 -9.22 0.37 -5.44
CA SER A 127 -9.05 1.09 -6.69
C SER A 127 -8.36 2.42 -6.42
N TYR A 128 -7.63 2.89 -7.42
CA TYR A 128 -6.81 4.08 -7.31
C TYR A 128 -7.05 4.99 -8.51
N SER A 129 -7.12 6.29 -8.26
CA SER A 129 -7.39 7.29 -9.29
C SER A 129 -6.08 7.80 -9.90
N ILE A 130 -6.04 7.79 -11.22
CA ILE A 130 -4.91 8.24 -12.03
C ILE A 130 -5.43 9.28 -13.01
N SER A 131 -4.64 10.29 -13.30
CA SER A 131 -4.99 11.25 -14.35
C SER A 131 -3.76 11.62 -15.16
N LYS A 132 -3.97 12.14 -16.34
CA LYS A 132 -2.89 12.67 -17.14
C LYS A 132 -2.48 14.04 -16.59
N LYS A 133 -1.19 14.31 -16.63
CA LYS A 133 -0.70 15.63 -16.24
C LYS A 133 -1.28 16.68 -17.15
N ASN A 134 -1.69 17.78 -16.52
CA ASN A 134 -2.25 18.90 -17.24
C ASN A 134 -1.13 19.79 -17.77
N ASN A 135 -0.99 19.83 -19.11
CA ASN A 135 0.00 20.70 -19.75
C ASN A 135 -0.62 21.99 -20.27
N GLN A 136 -1.87 22.25 -19.88
CA GLN A 136 -2.59 23.42 -20.38
C GLN A 136 -2.03 24.74 -19.87
N GLY A 137 -1.29 24.70 -18.80
CA GLY A 137 -0.68 25.90 -18.24
C GLY A 137 0.49 26.44 -19.04
N LEU A 138 0.82 25.78 -20.08
CA LEU A 138 1.95 26.18 -20.94
C LEU A 138 1.57 27.35 -21.83
#